data_a51b0e5fd1c51f774e3155831b84806b
#
_entry.id   a51b0e5fd1c51f774e3155831b84806b
#
_cell.length_a   1.000
_cell.length_b   1.000
_cell.length_c   1.000
_cell.angle_alpha   90.00
_cell.angle_beta   90.00
_cell.angle_gamma   90.00
#
_symmetry.space_group_name_H-M   'P 1'
#
loop_
_entity.id
_entity.type
_entity.pdbx_description
1 polymer ?
#
loop_
_entity_poly.entity_id
_entity_poly.type
_entity_poly.pdbx_seq_one_letter_code
_entity_poly.pdbx_strand_id
1 'polypeptide(L)'
;FRVIAVMAAELFALVPANQGEVLRARAQELARPGENTRELAFHQLLISYLDNRYLAKAYQQFLDGYISYVILYLKENGQESALILSELANAIGNGEGGKIAQTTQRYFLMLAEIMRQHMKDWESAEA
;
A
#
# COMPACT_ATOMS: atom_id res chain seq x y z
N PHE A 1 -4.37 10.77 -3.68
CA PHE A 1 -4.47 9.40 -3.15
C PHE A 1 -5.92 8.91 -2.93
N ARG A 2 -6.90 9.80 -2.91
CA ARG A 2 -8.31 9.39 -2.71
C ARG A 2 -8.79 8.44 -3.82
N VAL A 3 -8.53 8.79 -5.08
CA VAL A 3 -8.92 7.96 -6.24
C VAL A 3 -8.16 6.65 -6.23
N ILE A 4 -6.87 6.71 -5.91
CA ILE A 4 -6.03 5.51 -5.82
C ILE A 4 -6.56 4.58 -4.74
N ALA A 5 -6.96 5.10 -3.59
CA ALA A 5 -7.49 4.30 -2.49
C ALA A 5 -8.77 3.54 -2.89
N VAL A 6 -9.69 4.21 -3.60
CA VAL A 6 -10.93 3.59 -4.07
C VAL A 6 -10.63 2.46 -5.06
N MET A 7 -9.78 2.73 -6.04
CA MET A 7 -9.38 1.74 -7.03
C MET A 7 -8.66 0.56 -6.37
N ALA A 8 -7.71 0.85 -5.49
CA ALA A 8 -6.93 -0.19 -4.80
C ALA A 8 -7.83 -1.10 -3.95
N ALA A 9 -8.83 -0.53 -3.26
CA ALA A 9 -9.76 -1.31 -2.47
C ALA A 9 -10.52 -2.33 -3.32
N GLU A 10 -10.98 -1.91 -4.50
CA GLU A 10 -11.64 -2.81 -5.44
C GLU A 10 -10.71 -3.91 -5.95
N LEU A 11 -9.47 -3.54 -6.27
CA LEU A 11 -8.48 -4.49 -6.78
C LEU A 11 -8.06 -5.50 -5.71
N PHE A 12 -7.82 -5.04 -4.49
CA PHE A 12 -7.34 -5.91 -3.41
C PHE A 12 -8.43 -6.91 -2.98
N ALA A 13 -9.70 -6.56 -3.17
CA ALA A 13 -10.81 -7.49 -2.94
C ALA A 13 -10.81 -8.68 -3.93
N LEU A 14 -10.11 -8.54 -5.06
CA LEU A 14 -9.98 -9.61 -6.06
C LEU A 14 -8.83 -10.57 -5.75
N VAL A 15 -7.97 -10.26 -4.80
CA VAL A 15 -6.86 -11.13 -4.42
C VAL A 15 -7.41 -12.41 -3.79
N PRO A 16 -6.96 -13.61 -4.23
CA PRO A 16 -7.47 -14.87 -3.65
C PRO A 16 -7.18 -14.98 -2.15
N ALA A 17 -8.16 -15.41 -1.39
CA ALA A 17 -8.04 -15.53 0.06
C ALA A 17 -6.91 -16.47 0.49
N ASN A 18 -6.59 -17.49 -0.32
CA ASN A 18 -5.51 -18.43 0.00
C ASN A 18 -4.10 -17.78 -0.05
N GLN A 19 -3.99 -16.53 -0.49
CA GLN A 19 -2.72 -15.79 -0.48
C GLN A 19 -2.53 -14.97 0.79
N GLY A 20 -3.49 -14.98 1.70
CA GLY A 20 -3.44 -14.16 2.92
C GLY A 20 -2.24 -14.44 3.81
N GLU A 21 -1.84 -15.71 3.97
CA GLU A 21 -0.69 -16.06 4.80
C GLU A 21 0.63 -15.55 4.23
N VAL A 22 0.82 -15.68 2.93
CA VAL A 22 2.01 -15.19 2.25
C VAL A 22 2.10 -13.68 2.39
N LEU A 23 0.99 -12.99 2.15
CA LEU A 23 0.90 -11.53 2.27
C LEU A 23 1.20 -11.07 3.69
N ARG A 24 0.67 -11.79 4.70
CA ARG A 24 0.92 -11.44 6.10
C ARG A 24 2.40 -11.56 6.45
N ALA A 25 3.06 -12.63 6.01
CA ALA A 25 4.48 -12.82 6.26
C ALA A 25 5.30 -11.69 5.62
N ARG A 26 4.97 -11.30 4.40
CA ARG A 26 5.64 -10.20 3.72
C ARG A 26 5.39 -8.86 4.39
N ALA A 27 4.17 -8.61 4.86
CA ALA A 27 3.84 -7.38 5.56
C ALA A 27 4.62 -7.24 6.88
N GLN A 28 4.81 -8.34 7.60
CA GLN A 28 5.57 -8.33 8.85
C GLN A 28 7.05 -7.99 8.62
N GLU A 29 7.60 -8.35 7.47
CA GLU A 29 8.99 -8.04 7.13
C GLU A 29 9.23 -6.53 7.00
N LEU A 30 8.17 -5.75 6.72
CA LEU A 30 8.29 -4.29 6.58
C LEU A 30 8.67 -3.59 7.89
N ALA A 31 8.44 -4.23 9.03
CA ALA A 31 8.81 -3.68 10.33
C ALA A 31 10.32 -3.73 10.59
N ARG A 32 11.06 -4.56 9.84
CA ARG A 32 12.50 -4.69 10.00
C ARG A 32 13.23 -3.45 9.50
N PRO A 33 14.32 -3.03 10.17
CA PRO A 33 15.15 -1.95 9.63
C PRO A 33 15.67 -2.29 8.24
N GLY A 34 15.70 -1.30 7.36
CA GLY A 34 16.19 -1.50 6.01
C GLY A 34 15.52 -0.59 5.01
N GLU A 35 15.70 -0.91 3.74
CA GLU A 35 15.19 -0.10 2.65
C GLU A 35 13.69 -0.30 2.45
N ASN A 36 13.01 0.78 2.09
CA ASN A 36 11.57 0.77 1.82
C ASN A 36 11.20 0.03 0.52
N THR A 37 12.18 -0.52 -0.19
CA THR A 37 11.96 -1.35 -1.38
C THR A 37 11.10 -2.58 -1.09
N ARG A 38 11.12 -3.07 0.14
CA ARG A 38 10.27 -4.21 0.55
C ARG A 38 8.78 -3.86 0.46
N GLU A 39 8.43 -2.62 0.76
CA GLU A 39 7.05 -2.17 0.66
C GLU A 39 6.60 -2.11 -0.81
N LEU A 40 7.47 -1.67 -1.72
CA LEU A 40 7.19 -1.74 -3.15
C LEU A 40 7.04 -3.18 -3.62
N ALA A 41 7.87 -4.08 -3.12
CA ALA A 41 7.77 -5.51 -3.44
C ALA A 41 6.43 -6.09 -2.97
N PHE A 42 5.90 -5.63 -1.83
CA PHE A 42 4.58 -6.02 -1.36
C PHE A 42 3.49 -5.62 -2.35
N HIS A 43 3.54 -4.39 -2.85
CA HIS A 43 2.60 -3.93 -3.88
C HIS A 43 2.71 -4.76 -5.17
N GLN A 44 3.94 -5.09 -5.59
CA GLN A 44 4.14 -5.93 -6.77
C GLN A 44 3.56 -7.32 -6.58
N LEU A 45 3.67 -7.87 -5.38
CA LEU A 45 3.07 -9.16 -5.06
C LEU A 45 1.55 -9.10 -5.17
N LEU A 46 0.92 -8.04 -4.64
CA LEU A 46 -0.53 -7.84 -4.78
C LEU A 46 -0.94 -7.78 -6.25
N ILE A 47 -0.20 -7.03 -7.06
CA ILE A 47 -0.46 -6.91 -8.50
C ILE A 47 -0.37 -8.27 -9.18
N SER A 48 0.58 -9.11 -8.78
CA SER A 48 0.80 -10.43 -9.40
C SER A 48 -0.40 -11.38 -9.24
N TYR A 49 -1.25 -11.13 -8.25
CA TYR A 49 -2.44 -11.95 -8.01
C TYR A 49 -3.69 -11.47 -8.77
N LEU A 50 -3.59 -10.37 -9.51
CA LEU A 50 -4.73 -9.82 -10.25
C LEU A 50 -4.80 -10.46 -11.63
N ASP A 51 -5.93 -11.08 -11.94
CA ASP A 51 -6.15 -11.74 -13.25
C ASP A 51 -6.41 -10.72 -14.37
N ASN A 52 -6.91 -9.55 -14.02
CA ASN A 52 -7.23 -8.53 -15.03
C ASN A 52 -5.99 -7.72 -15.37
N ARG A 53 -5.47 -7.94 -16.59
CA ARG A 53 -4.27 -7.27 -17.08
C ARG A 53 -4.40 -5.75 -17.10
N TYR A 54 -5.55 -5.24 -17.49
CA TYR A 54 -5.77 -3.80 -17.62
C TYR A 54 -5.77 -3.11 -16.27
N LEU A 55 -6.44 -3.71 -15.29
CA LEU A 55 -6.48 -3.18 -13.92
C LEU A 55 -5.11 -3.26 -13.25
N ALA A 56 -4.41 -4.37 -13.45
CA ALA A 56 -3.04 -4.53 -12.93
C ALA A 56 -2.11 -3.45 -13.49
N LYS A 57 -2.21 -3.19 -14.79
CA LYS A 57 -1.41 -2.16 -15.46
C LYS A 57 -1.74 -0.76 -14.94
N ALA A 58 -3.02 -0.47 -14.74
CA ALA A 58 -3.44 0.83 -14.21
C ALA A 58 -2.86 1.07 -12.80
N TYR A 59 -2.94 0.05 -11.93
CA TYR A 59 -2.36 0.16 -10.59
C TYR A 59 -0.84 0.31 -10.65
N GLN A 60 -0.17 -0.43 -11.54
CA GLN A 60 1.26 -0.34 -11.73
C GLN A 60 1.70 1.09 -12.08
N GLN A 61 0.91 1.80 -12.88
CA GLN A 61 1.21 3.19 -13.24
C GLN A 61 1.18 4.10 -12.00
N PHE A 62 0.19 3.93 -11.11
CA PHE A 62 0.15 4.68 -9.86
C PHE A 62 1.29 4.30 -8.94
N LEU A 63 1.64 3.02 -8.89
CA LEU A 63 2.75 2.54 -8.08
C LEU A 63 4.07 3.17 -8.55
N ASP A 64 4.33 3.15 -9.86
CA ASP A 64 5.58 3.68 -10.43
C ASP A 64 5.70 5.20 -10.26
N GLY A 65 4.58 5.90 -10.21
CA GLY A 65 4.56 7.36 -10.04
C GLY A 65 4.45 7.78 -8.57
N TYR A 66 3.21 7.89 -8.10
CA TYR A 66 2.92 8.53 -6.80
C TYR A 66 3.30 7.67 -5.61
N ILE A 67 2.96 6.38 -5.64
CA ILE A 67 3.12 5.50 -4.48
C ILE A 67 4.61 5.28 -4.19
N SER A 68 5.39 4.95 -5.21
CA SER A 68 6.82 4.70 -5.04
C SER A 68 7.57 5.95 -4.56
N TYR A 69 7.17 7.14 -5.01
CA TYR A 69 7.79 8.38 -4.57
C TYR A 69 7.66 8.56 -3.06
N VAL A 70 6.44 8.39 -2.54
CA VAL A 70 6.21 8.54 -1.10
C VAL A 70 6.98 7.48 -0.31
N ILE A 71 6.93 6.23 -0.75
CA ILE A 71 7.56 5.12 -0.04
C ILE A 71 9.08 5.25 -0.03
N LEU A 72 9.69 5.56 -1.16
CA LEU A 72 11.15 5.59 -1.28
C LEU A 72 11.78 6.87 -0.75
N TYR A 73 11.14 8.01 -0.93
CA TYR A 73 11.78 9.30 -0.69
C TYR A 73 11.22 10.09 0.48
N LEU A 74 9.99 9.83 0.91
CA LEU A 74 9.34 10.60 1.96
C LEU A 74 9.15 9.83 3.26
N LYS A 75 8.97 8.52 3.20
CA LYS A 75 8.74 7.68 4.38
C LYS A 75 10.03 7.43 5.14
N GLU A 76 9.95 7.49 6.47
CA GLU A 76 11.09 7.24 7.34
C GLU A 76 11.32 5.75 7.56
N ASN A 77 10.25 4.97 7.79
CA ASN A 77 10.36 3.54 8.05
C ASN A 77 9.06 2.81 7.67
N GLY A 78 9.09 1.49 7.73
CA GLY A 78 7.96 0.66 7.36
C GLY A 78 7.12 0.13 8.52
N GLN A 79 7.29 0.62 9.74
CA GLN A 79 6.62 0.07 10.93
C GLN A 79 5.10 0.23 10.86
N GLU A 80 4.62 1.43 10.53
CA GLU A 80 3.19 1.68 10.41
C GLU A 80 2.59 0.91 9.24
N SER A 81 3.30 0.87 8.11
CA SER A 81 2.89 0.05 6.96
C SER A 81 2.79 -1.43 7.32
N ALA A 82 3.73 -1.95 8.11
CA ALA A 82 3.70 -3.35 8.53
C ALA A 82 2.42 -3.66 9.30
N LEU A 83 2.00 -2.78 10.20
CA LEU A 83 0.78 -2.96 10.97
C LEU A 83 -0.46 -2.95 10.06
N ILE A 84 -0.58 -1.93 9.22
CA ILE A 84 -1.76 -1.76 8.37
C ILE A 84 -1.83 -2.86 7.31
N LEU A 85 -0.72 -3.17 6.64
CA LEU A 85 -0.71 -4.17 5.59
C LEU A 85 -0.86 -5.59 6.14
N SER A 86 -0.45 -5.84 7.39
CA SER A 86 -0.74 -7.11 8.07
C SER A 86 -2.25 -7.27 8.30
N GLU A 87 -2.93 -6.19 8.70
CA GLU A 87 -4.39 -6.21 8.83
C GLU A 87 -5.06 -6.44 7.47
N LEU A 88 -4.55 -5.81 6.42
CA LEU A 88 -5.04 -6.03 5.06
C LEU A 88 -4.90 -7.50 4.65
N ALA A 89 -3.73 -8.09 4.90
CA ALA A 89 -3.48 -9.48 4.58
C ALA A 89 -4.44 -10.42 5.33
N ASN A 90 -4.71 -10.14 6.61
CA ASN A 90 -5.67 -10.91 7.39
C ASN A 90 -7.09 -10.77 6.82
N ALA A 91 -7.48 -9.57 6.43
CA ALA A 91 -8.80 -9.31 5.83
C ALA A 91 -8.96 -10.07 4.50
N ILE A 92 -7.91 -10.08 3.69
CA ILE A 92 -7.90 -10.85 2.44
C ILE A 92 -8.04 -12.35 2.74
N GLY A 93 -7.26 -12.87 3.68
CA GLY A 93 -7.28 -14.27 4.06
C GLY A 93 -8.63 -14.73 4.59
N ASN A 94 -9.36 -13.83 5.25
CA ASN A 94 -10.68 -14.12 5.82
C ASN A 94 -11.83 -13.79 4.86
N GLY A 95 -11.54 -13.23 3.69
CA GLY A 95 -12.57 -12.85 2.72
C GLY A 95 -13.48 -11.72 3.20
N GLU A 96 -12.96 -10.82 4.05
CA GLU A 96 -13.73 -9.75 4.66
C GLU A 96 -13.67 -8.46 3.83
N GLY A 97 -14.53 -8.35 2.80
CA GLY A 97 -14.50 -7.24 1.85
C GLY A 97 -14.58 -5.84 2.49
N GLY A 98 -15.42 -5.69 3.52
CA GLY A 98 -15.53 -4.42 4.24
C GLY A 98 -14.24 -4.01 4.93
N LYS A 99 -13.54 -4.96 5.55
CA LYS A 99 -12.25 -4.70 6.19
C LYS A 99 -11.15 -4.45 5.18
N ILE A 100 -11.19 -5.13 4.03
CA ILE A 100 -10.24 -4.87 2.95
C ILE A 100 -10.34 -3.41 2.53
N ALA A 101 -11.56 -2.91 2.31
CA ALA A 101 -11.78 -1.53 1.91
C ALA A 101 -11.30 -0.53 2.98
N GLN A 102 -11.66 -0.77 4.24
CA GLN A 102 -11.27 0.10 5.35
C GLN A 102 -9.75 0.16 5.53
N THR A 103 -9.11 -0.99 5.50
CA THR A 103 -7.66 -1.09 5.72
C THR A 103 -6.90 -0.48 4.56
N THR A 104 -7.36 -0.70 3.34
CA THR A 104 -6.78 -0.07 2.15
C THR A 104 -6.88 1.45 2.24
N GLN A 105 -8.03 1.97 2.65
CA GLN A 105 -8.24 3.40 2.81
C GLN A 105 -7.30 3.98 3.86
N ARG A 106 -7.14 3.31 5.01
CA ARG A 106 -6.21 3.74 6.05
C ARG A 106 -4.78 3.80 5.53
N TYR A 107 -4.37 2.81 4.75
CA TYR A 107 -3.03 2.77 4.18
C TYR A 107 -2.77 3.98 3.29
N PHE A 108 -3.66 4.27 2.35
CA PHE A 108 -3.48 5.39 1.44
C PHE A 108 -3.65 6.75 2.12
N LEU A 109 -4.47 6.84 3.18
CA LEU A 109 -4.53 8.04 4.01
C LEU A 109 -3.20 8.30 4.71
N MET A 110 -2.52 7.25 5.16
CA MET A 110 -1.17 7.38 5.73
C MET A 110 -0.19 7.94 4.71
N LEU A 111 -0.19 7.41 3.48
CA LEU A 111 0.69 7.92 2.42
C LEU A 111 0.35 9.35 2.06
N ALA A 112 -0.94 9.69 2.00
CA ALA A 112 -1.40 11.05 1.70
C ALA A 112 -0.94 12.03 2.78
N GLU A 113 -0.98 11.64 4.03
CA GLU A 113 -0.53 12.48 5.15
C GLU A 113 0.98 12.73 5.10
N ILE A 114 1.76 11.70 4.74
CA ILE A 114 3.20 11.86 4.55
C ILE A 114 3.49 12.86 3.43
N MET A 115 2.78 12.76 2.31
CA MET A 115 2.92 13.69 1.19
C MET A 115 2.53 15.11 1.61
N ARG A 116 1.39 15.26 2.32
CA ARG A 116 0.91 16.56 2.79
C ARG A 116 1.93 17.22 3.71
N GLN A 117 2.52 16.46 4.62
CA GLN A 117 3.52 16.98 5.55
C GLN A 117 4.78 17.43 4.79
N HIS A 118 5.19 16.67 3.79
CA HIS A 118 6.33 17.03 2.95
C HIS A 118 6.08 18.34 2.21
N MET A 119 4.91 18.50 1.61
CA MET A 119 4.54 19.73 0.90
C MET A 119 4.54 20.94 1.85
N LYS A 120 4.02 20.75 3.06
CA LYS A 120 3.98 21.81 4.07
C LYS A 120 5.38 22.22 4.51
N ASP A 121 6.28 21.25 4.73
CA ASP A 121 7.66 21.52 5.12
C ASP A 121 8.41 22.25 3.99
N TRP A 122 8.15 21.87 2.76
CA TRP A 122 8.74 22.51 1.60
C TRP A 122 8.29 23.98 1.46
N GLU A 123 7.00 24.23 1.63
CA GLU A 123 6.46 25.60 1.62
C GLU A 123 7.08 26.46 2.73
N SER A 124 7.23 25.89 3.93
CA SER A 124 7.85 26.59 5.06
C SER A 124 9.32 26.92 4.79
N ALA A 125 10.04 26.03 4.13
CA ALA A 125 11.44 26.24 3.78
C ALA A 125 11.62 27.37 2.75
N GLU A 126 10.63 27.58 1.88
CA GLU A 126 10.64 28.64 0.86
C GLU A 126 10.15 29.99 1.38
N ALA A 127 9.42 29.96 2.46
CA ALA A 127 8.95 31.20 3.09
C ALA A 127 10.09 31.85 3.86
#